data_6e52f86aad1baeea1514576c86a1074d
#
_entry.id   6e52f86aad1baeea1514576c86a1074d
#
_cell.length_a   1.000
_cell.length_b   1.000
_cell.length_c   1.000
_cell.angle_alpha   90.00
_cell.angle_beta   90.00
_cell.angle_gamma   90.00
#
_symmetry.space_group_name_H-M   'P 1'
#
loop_
_entity.id
_entity.type
_entity.pdbx_description
1 polymer ?
#
loop_
_entity_poly.entity_id
_entity_poly.type
_entity_poly.pdbx_seq_one_letter_code
_entity_poly.pdbx_strand_id
1 'polypeptide(L)'
;MRFELTRPFGLPVFKTGAINRSATPPGTGGKRPTLNTENHRAFNVERCAFNLFWFEKAGQQTCSIEHFGMTRRKFVPVVDELPQSLALVRGRGASWSPANRFEKLHVDLTDVDCVDLDPATEEQPRRATQYFRDGTKSIITRNNSPDVGFETSLNPYRGCEHGCIYCYARPTHEYLGFSAGLDFESKIMVKTNAPELLRAELESPRWQSQTLVMSGVTDPYQPIERKLRITRGCLEVLVKFRNPVAIITKNHLVTRDVDLLCELAKHNAVAVNLSVTSLDPNLQQLLEPRTTSPQGRLDAIKQLRAAKIPIGVMVAPIIPGLTDYEVPKILDAAAKAGAQFAGYTVIRLPWAVAPLFEHWLEEHFPDRKEKVLGRIRDMRGNRLNNSQWHSRMTGEGVFAEQIASLFRVGCRRAGIGERPVLSTASFRKSTTQLRLEL
;
A
#
# COMPACT_ATOMS: atom_id res chain seq x y z
N MET A 1 -3.21 -8.64 -4.55
CA MET A 1 -2.89 -8.56 -3.12
C MET A 1 -4.22 -8.40 -2.38
N ARG A 2 -4.70 -9.43 -1.70
CA ARG A 2 -5.83 -9.29 -0.78
C ARG A 2 -5.24 -8.91 0.56
N PHE A 3 -5.46 -7.68 1.00
CA PHE A 3 -5.14 -7.26 2.35
C PHE A 3 -6.38 -7.50 3.22
N GLU A 4 -6.25 -8.33 4.23
CA GLU A 4 -7.20 -8.36 5.32
C GLU A 4 -6.90 -7.16 6.22
N LEU A 5 -7.71 -6.11 6.09
CA LEU A 5 -7.61 -4.94 6.96
C LEU A 5 -8.56 -5.14 8.15
N THR A 6 -7.99 -5.32 9.32
CA THR A 6 -8.78 -5.23 10.55
C THR A 6 -9.20 -3.78 10.77
N ARG A 7 -10.49 -3.54 10.97
CA ARG A 7 -11.01 -2.20 11.24
C ARG A 7 -10.66 -1.76 12.66
N PRO A 8 -10.41 -0.47 12.90
CA PRO A 8 -10.14 0.05 14.24
C PRO A 8 -11.34 -0.05 15.20
N PHE A 9 -12.53 -0.41 14.73
CA PHE A 9 -13.78 -0.46 15.51
C PHE A 9 -14.46 -1.85 15.55
N GLY A 10 -13.71 -2.93 15.55
CA GLY A 10 -14.24 -4.27 15.86
C GLY A 10 -15.35 -4.81 14.96
N LEU A 11 -15.55 -4.30 13.75
CA LEU A 11 -16.50 -4.82 12.79
C LEU A 11 -15.90 -5.95 11.94
N PRO A 12 -16.68 -6.96 11.52
CA PRO A 12 -16.17 -8.13 10.84
C PRO A 12 -15.55 -7.80 9.47
N VAL A 13 -14.48 -8.51 9.16
CA VAL A 13 -13.76 -8.43 7.87
C VAL A 13 -14.60 -9.08 6.77
N PHE A 14 -14.97 -8.33 5.74
CA PHE A 14 -15.60 -8.89 4.55
C PHE A 14 -14.55 -9.55 3.65
N LYS A 15 -14.66 -10.86 3.47
CA LYS A 15 -13.95 -11.59 2.41
C LYS A 15 -14.66 -11.34 1.08
N THR A 16 -14.07 -10.54 0.19
CA THR A 16 -14.55 -10.45 -1.18
C THR A 16 -14.13 -11.69 -1.95
N GLY A 17 -15.01 -12.67 -2.05
CA GLY A 17 -14.87 -13.80 -2.94
C GLY A 17 -14.97 -13.36 -4.40
N ALA A 18 -13.99 -13.72 -5.22
CA ALA A 18 -14.09 -13.58 -6.66
C ALA A 18 -15.10 -14.62 -7.19
N ILE A 19 -16.18 -14.15 -7.81
CA ILE A 19 -17.10 -14.99 -8.56
C ILE A 19 -16.45 -15.25 -9.91
N ASN A 20 -15.91 -16.45 -10.11
CA ASN A 20 -15.58 -16.96 -11.43
C ASN A 20 -16.88 -17.43 -12.10
N ARG A 21 -17.30 -16.73 -13.13
CA ARG A 21 -18.24 -17.26 -14.13
C ARG A 21 -17.44 -17.73 -15.34
N SER A 22 -17.15 -19.03 -15.39
CA SER A 22 -16.85 -19.71 -16.64
C SER A 22 -18.12 -20.44 -17.08
N ALA A 23 -18.66 -20.04 -18.20
CA ALA A 23 -19.74 -20.75 -18.88
C ALA A 23 -19.15 -21.91 -19.69
N THR A 24 -19.66 -23.12 -19.49
CA THR A 24 -19.50 -24.23 -20.41
C THR A 24 -20.89 -24.81 -20.71
N PRO A 25 -21.20 -25.22 -21.93
CA PRO A 25 -22.54 -25.61 -22.36
C PRO A 25 -22.92 -27.06 -22.02
N PRO A 26 -24.19 -27.49 -22.19
CA PRO A 26 -24.80 -28.59 -21.46
C PRO A 26 -24.60 -29.96 -22.11
N GLY A 27 -24.40 -30.94 -21.26
CA GLY A 27 -24.44 -32.36 -21.59
C GLY A 27 -25.30 -33.15 -20.58
N THR A 28 -26.36 -33.68 -21.10
CA THR A 28 -27.34 -34.69 -20.69
C THR A 28 -27.06 -35.61 -19.49
N GLY A 29 -28.04 -35.72 -18.62
CA GLY A 29 -28.53 -37.02 -18.11
C GLY A 29 -28.10 -37.45 -16.70
N GLY A 30 -29.08 -37.56 -15.79
CA GLY A 30 -29.05 -38.65 -14.80
C GLY A 30 -29.23 -38.28 -13.32
N LYS A 31 -30.47 -38.46 -12.84
CA LYS A 31 -30.89 -38.89 -11.47
C LYS A 31 -30.49 -38.08 -10.24
N ARG A 32 -31.49 -37.53 -9.58
CA ARG A 32 -31.45 -37.04 -8.18
C ARG A 32 -31.19 -38.15 -7.16
N PRO A 33 -30.54 -37.86 -6.07
CA PRO A 33 -30.99 -38.38 -4.78
C PRO A 33 -31.34 -37.26 -3.77
N THR A 34 -32.21 -37.64 -2.89
CA THR A 34 -32.90 -37.00 -1.82
C THR A 34 -32.02 -36.37 -0.76
N LEU A 35 -32.46 -35.21 -0.30
CA LEU A 35 -31.96 -34.51 0.90
C LEU A 35 -32.20 -35.32 2.17
N ASN A 36 -31.19 -35.42 3.01
CA ASN A 36 -31.35 -35.69 4.42
C ASN A 36 -30.88 -34.47 5.22
N THR A 37 -31.83 -33.95 5.99
CA THR A 37 -31.68 -32.86 6.94
C THR A 37 -31.08 -33.38 8.24
N GLU A 38 -30.02 -32.76 8.75
CA GLU A 38 -29.85 -32.53 10.19
C GLU A 38 -28.58 -31.67 10.51
N ASN A 39 -28.85 -30.68 11.36
CA ASN A 39 -27.87 -29.99 12.22
C ASN A 39 -26.89 -28.96 11.62
N HIS A 40 -27.36 -27.74 11.43
CA HIS A 40 -26.52 -26.56 11.65
C HIS A 40 -27.22 -25.54 12.54
N ARG A 41 -26.66 -25.31 13.72
CA ARG A 41 -27.03 -24.19 14.59
C ARG A 41 -26.73 -22.88 13.86
N ALA A 42 -27.75 -22.23 13.38
CA ALA A 42 -27.73 -20.89 12.83
C ALA A 42 -27.57 -19.89 13.97
N PHE A 43 -26.51 -19.09 13.93
CA PHE A 43 -26.38 -17.88 14.71
C PHE A 43 -27.26 -16.78 14.11
N ASN A 44 -28.08 -16.23 14.97
CA ASN A 44 -29.13 -15.24 14.72
C ASN A 44 -28.65 -14.03 13.92
N VAL A 45 -29.04 -13.91 12.65
CA VAL A 45 -28.92 -12.73 11.78
C VAL A 45 -30.27 -12.00 11.63
N GLU A 46 -31.28 -12.41 12.39
CA GLU A 46 -32.66 -11.97 12.19
C GLU A 46 -33.02 -10.56 12.70
N ARG A 47 -32.12 -9.81 13.30
CA ARG A 47 -32.50 -8.47 13.83
C ARG A 47 -32.31 -7.30 12.84
N CYS A 48 -31.65 -7.47 11.72
CA CYS A 48 -31.51 -6.40 10.72
C CYS A 48 -32.38 -6.57 9.47
N ALA A 49 -32.93 -7.76 9.23
CA ALA A 49 -33.79 -8.03 8.06
C ALA A 49 -35.27 -7.72 8.31
N PHE A 50 -35.70 -7.60 9.57
CA PHE A 50 -37.12 -7.42 9.91
C PHE A 50 -37.72 -6.04 9.58
N ASN A 51 -36.86 -5.03 9.39
CA ASN A 51 -37.34 -3.68 9.06
C ASN A 51 -37.48 -3.40 7.55
N LEU A 52 -37.08 -4.31 6.68
CA LEU A 52 -37.23 -4.14 5.22
C LEU A 52 -38.39 -4.94 4.63
N PHE A 53 -38.87 -6.00 5.29
CA PHE A 53 -39.96 -6.85 4.79
C PHE A 53 -41.36 -6.38 5.19
N TRP A 54 -41.49 -5.40 6.08
CA TRP A 54 -42.79 -4.88 6.51
C TRP A 54 -43.35 -3.78 5.61
N PHE A 55 -42.59 -3.29 4.65
CA PHE A 55 -43.02 -2.23 3.74
C PHE A 55 -43.68 -2.74 2.45
N GLU A 56 -43.65 -4.03 2.17
CA GLU A 56 -44.22 -4.58 0.91
C GLU A 56 -45.61 -5.23 1.07
N LYS A 57 -46.16 -5.36 2.28
CA LYS A 57 -47.47 -6.00 2.49
C LYS A 57 -48.58 -5.11 3.05
N ALA A 58 -48.39 -3.83 3.19
CA ALA A 58 -49.45 -2.91 3.57
C ALA A 58 -49.92 -2.13 2.33
N GLY A 59 -50.72 -2.79 1.52
CA GLY A 59 -51.55 -2.13 0.53
C GLY A 59 -52.58 -1.25 1.24
N GLN A 60 -52.66 0.01 0.81
CA GLN A 60 -53.76 0.94 0.97
C GLN A 60 -54.30 1.15 2.39
N GLN A 61 -53.68 2.02 3.15
CA GLN A 61 -54.39 2.94 4.03
C GLN A 61 -53.65 4.29 4.04
N THR A 62 -54.31 5.30 3.48
CA THR A 62 -53.90 6.70 3.49
C THR A 62 -53.91 7.21 4.94
N CYS A 63 -52.74 7.43 5.50
CA CYS A 63 -52.58 8.18 6.72
C CYS A 63 -51.94 9.54 6.35
N SER A 64 -52.78 10.58 6.47
CA SER A 64 -52.35 11.97 6.33
C SER A 64 -51.39 12.31 7.46
N ILE A 65 -50.12 12.50 7.14
CA ILE A 65 -49.16 13.10 8.05
C ILE A 65 -48.89 14.53 7.57
N GLU A 66 -49.45 15.46 8.34
CA GLU A 66 -49.23 16.88 8.18
C GLU A 66 -47.73 17.23 8.44
N HIS A 67 -47.19 17.97 7.52
CA HIS A 67 -46.09 18.91 7.55
C HIS A 67 -45.08 18.84 8.72
N PHE A 68 -44.04 18.05 8.51
CA PHE A 68 -42.70 18.46 8.90
C PHE A 68 -41.90 18.69 7.64
N GLY A 69 -41.50 19.94 7.42
CA GLY A 69 -40.75 20.40 6.23
C GLY A 69 -39.38 19.74 6.11
N MET A 70 -39.33 18.52 5.59
CA MET A 70 -38.09 17.94 5.07
C MET A 70 -38.05 18.19 3.57
N THR A 71 -37.31 19.19 3.17
CA THR A 71 -36.91 19.39 1.77
C THR A 71 -36.28 18.11 1.26
N ARG A 72 -36.89 17.47 0.27
CA ARG A 72 -36.31 16.37 -0.50
C ARG A 72 -35.01 16.88 -1.12
N ARG A 73 -33.87 16.53 -0.53
CA ARG A 73 -32.57 16.76 -1.17
C ARG A 73 -32.54 15.93 -2.46
N LYS A 74 -32.41 16.60 -3.58
CA LYS A 74 -32.21 15.97 -4.89
C LYS A 74 -30.90 15.20 -4.83
N PHE A 75 -30.95 13.93 -5.19
CA PHE A 75 -29.76 13.14 -5.47
C PHE A 75 -29.04 13.79 -6.65
N VAL A 76 -27.91 14.41 -6.42
CA VAL A 76 -27.02 14.87 -7.49
C VAL A 76 -26.15 13.66 -7.82
N PRO A 77 -26.15 13.17 -9.07
CA PRO A 77 -25.18 12.14 -9.47
C PRO A 77 -23.79 12.73 -9.27
N VAL A 78 -22.88 11.94 -8.69
CA VAL A 78 -21.47 12.31 -8.59
C VAL A 78 -20.96 12.43 -10.02
N VAL A 79 -20.88 13.62 -10.53
CA VAL A 79 -20.16 13.93 -11.75
C VAL A 79 -18.71 14.06 -11.31
N ASP A 80 -17.82 13.24 -11.87
CA ASP A 80 -16.37 13.33 -11.68
C ASP A 80 -15.80 14.59 -12.38
N GLU A 81 -16.36 15.76 -12.11
CA GLU A 81 -15.78 17.00 -12.55
C GLU A 81 -14.66 17.40 -11.57
N LEU A 82 -13.44 17.40 -12.10
CA LEU A 82 -12.28 17.92 -11.40
C LEU A 82 -12.55 19.38 -11.00
N PRO A 83 -12.27 19.78 -9.74
CA PRO A 83 -12.39 21.17 -9.33
C PRO A 83 -11.53 22.06 -10.25
N GLN A 84 -12.11 23.17 -10.75
CA GLN A 84 -11.51 24.01 -11.79
C GLN A 84 -10.25 24.77 -11.38
N SER A 85 -9.87 24.83 -10.11
CA SER A 85 -8.57 25.33 -9.67
C SER A 85 -8.12 24.63 -8.39
N LEU A 86 -7.11 23.77 -8.50
CA LEU A 86 -6.48 23.14 -7.36
C LEU A 86 -5.14 23.81 -7.13
N ALA A 87 -5.04 24.64 -6.11
CA ALA A 87 -3.74 25.16 -5.67
C ALA A 87 -2.87 24.00 -5.19
N LEU A 88 -1.64 23.90 -5.70
CA LEU A 88 -0.63 22.94 -5.25
C LEU A 88 -0.47 23.01 -3.73
N VAL A 89 -0.70 21.90 -3.04
CA VAL A 89 -0.42 21.81 -1.60
C VAL A 89 1.06 21.55 -1.41
N ARG A 90 1.80 22.60 -1.02
CA ARG A 90 3.27 22.56 -0.89
C ARG A 90 3.76 21.36 -0.06
N GLY A 91 4.66 20.56 -0.65
CA GLY A 91 5.29 19.40 0.00
C GLY A 91 4.37 18.17 0.10
N ARG A 92 3.33 18.09 -0.74
CA ARG A 92 2.45 16.91 -0.90
C ARG A 92 2.49 16.42 -2.34
N GLY A 93 2.24 15.13 -2.54
CA GLY A 93 2.18 14.54 -3.88
C GLY A 93 0.81 14.71 -4.52
N ALA A 94 -0.27 14.59 -3.74
CA ALA A 94 -1.61 14.86 -4.21
C ALA A 94 -1.97 16.34 -4.01
N SER A 95 -2.62 16.94 -5.00
CA SER A 95 -3.17 18.29 -4.93
C SER A 95 -4.60 18.34 -4.38
N TRP A 96 -5.33 17.21 -4.41
CA TRP A 96 -6.73 17.11 -4.02
C TRP A 96 -7.07 15.78 -3.34
N SER A 97 -8.32 15.68 -2.85
CA SER A 97 -8.86 14.50 -2.18
C SER A 97 -10.07 13.99 -2.96
N PRO A 98 -9.94 12.94 -3.80
CA PRO A 98 -11.08 12.31 -4.45
C PRO A 98 -12.06 11.77 -3.41
N ALA A 99 -13.35 11.68 -3.79
CA ALA A 99 -14.38 11.09 -2.95
C ALA A 99 -14.03 9.66 -2.55
N ASN A 100 -14.37 9.29 -1.31
CA ASN A 100 -14.20 7.92 -0.86
C ASN A 100 -15.25 7.02 -1.53
N ARG A 101 -14.82 5.99 -2.25
CA ARG A 101 -15.71 5.07 -3.01
C ARG A 101 -16.69 4.27 -2.13
N PHE A 102 -16.54 4.27 -0.82
CA PHE A 102 -17.44 3.61 0.13
C PHE A 102 -18.42 4.58 0.78
N GLU A 103 -18.26 5.89 0.58
CA GLU A 103 -19.20 6.89 1.07
C GLU A 103 -20.44 6.93 0.17
N LYS A 104 -21.62 6.82 0.79
CA LYS A 104 -22.91 6.93 0.09
C LYS A 104 -23.39 8.36 -0.02
N LEU A 105 -22.83 9.27 0.79
CA LEU A 105 -23.15 10.69 0.84
C LEU A 105 -21.85 11.46 0.72
N HIS A 106 -21.71 12.22 -0.35
CA HIS A 106 -20.64 13.20 -0.50
C HIS A 106 -21.17 14.53 0.03
N VAL A 107 -20.53 15.07 1.06
CA VAL A 107 -20.77 16.44 1.50
C VAL A 107 -19.83 17.32 0.68
N ASP A 108 -20.39 18.06 -0.25
CA ASP A 108 -19.63 19.08 -0.97
C ASP A 108 -19.33 20.22 0.00
N LEU A 109 -18.07 20.42 0.32
CA LEU A 109 -17.63 21.48 1.24
C LEU A 109 -17.61 22.86 0.57
N THR A 110 -18.07 22.96 -0.68
CA THR A 110 -18.18 24.25 -1.38
C THR A 110 -19.27 25.15 -0.81
N ASP A 111 -20.22 24.60 -0.04
CA ASP A 111 -21.31 25.35 0.62
C ASP A 111 -21.02 25.70 2.11
N VAL A 112 -19.84 25.36 2.61
CA VAL A 112 -19.42 25.89 3.90
C VAL A 112 -18.82 27.26 3.62
N ASP A 113 -19.47 28.31 4.12
CA ASP A 113 -18.98 29.69 4.07
C ASP A 113 -17.46 29.70 4.29
N CYS A 114 -16.73 29.89 3.20
CA CYS A 114 -15.29 30.10 3.27
C CYS A 114 -15.11 31.35 4.10
N VAL A 115 -14.61 31.19 5.32
CA VAL A 115 -14.08 32.32 6.08
C VAL A 115 -13.15 33.05 5.12
N ASP A 116 -13.43 34.32 4.87
CA ASP A 116 -12.68 35.22 3.98
C ASP A 116 -11.18 35.08 4.26
N LEU A 117 -10.52 34.22 3.50
CA LEU A 117 -9.07 34.17 3.47
C LEU A 117 -8.63 35.31 2.59
N ASP A 118 -8.04 36.31 3.22
CA ASP A 118 -7.47 37.48 2.57
C ASP A 118 -6.60 37.05 1.36
N PRO A 119 -6.96 37.40 0.12
CA PRO A 119 -6.22 37.01 -1.08
C PRO A 119 -4.81 37.59 -1.16
N ALA A 120 -4.40 38.41 -0.19
CA ALA A 120 -3.08 39.04 -0.15
C ALA A 120 -1.98 38.20 0.49
N THR A 121 -2.28 37.03 1.08
CA THR A 121 -1.25 36.12 1.58
C THR A 121 -0.98 35.02 0.56
N GLU A 122 0.03 35.21 -0.30
CA GLU A 122 0.56 34.22 -1.27
C GLU A 122 1.20 32.96 -0.64
N GLU A 123 0.97 32.68 0.62
CA GLU A 123 1.44 31.44 1.24
C GLU A 123 0.44 30.32 0.97
N GLN A 124 0.80 29.44 0.03
CA GLN A 124 0.08 28.19 -0.20
C GLN A 124 -0.11 27.45 1.14
N PRO A 125 -1.35 27.05 1.49
CA PRO A 125 -1.63 26.47 2.79
C PRO A 125 -0.85 25.15 2.97
N ARG A 126 0.03 25.11 3.99
CA ARG A 126 0.71 23.89 4.39
C ARG A 126 -0.25 23.01 5.18
N ARG A 127 -0.74 21.95 4.58
CA ARG A 127 -1.57 20.99 5.32
C ARG A 127 -0.71 20.21 6.33
N ALA A 128 -0.94 20.44 7.62
CA ALA A 128 -0.26 19.73 8.71
C ALA A 128 -0.61 18.22 8.68
N THR A 129 0.36 17.36 9.04
CA THR A 129 0.08 15.93 9.24
C THR A 129 -0.56 15.72 10.60
N GLN A 130 -1.65 14.96 10.62
CA GLN A 130 -2.35 14.51 11.83
C GLN A 130 -2.02 13.04 12.10
N TYR A 131 -1.82 12.69 13.37
CA TYR A 131 -1.48 11.35 13.78
C TYR A 131 -2.56 10.79 14.70
N PHE A 132 -3.05 9.61 14.37
CA PHE A 132 -4.12 8.93 15.11
C PHE A 132 -3.60 7.60 15.63
N ARG A 133 -4.04 7.22 16.83
CA ARG A 133 -3.73 5.91 17.37
C ARG A 133 -4.54 4.84 16.64
N ASP A 134 -3.86 3.82 16.10
CA ASP A 134 -4.51 2.64 15.49
C ASP A 134 -4.86 1.63 16.59
N GLY A 135 -6.13 1.25 16.68
CA GLY A 135 -6.62 0.24 17.63
C GLY A 135 -6.44 -1.21 17.15
N THR A 136 -5.50 -1.49 16.24
CA THR A 136 -5.27 -2.85 15.73
C THR A 136 -4.90 -3.83 16.84
N LYS A 137 -5.38 -5.07 16.69
CA LYS A 137 -5.10 -6.19 17.62
C LYS A 137 -4.11 -7.21 17.05
N SER A 138 -3.73 -7.08 15.78
CA SER A 138 -2.78 -7.93 15.07
C SER A 138 -1.88 -7.07 14.21
N ILE A 139 -0.60 -7.41 14.12
CA ILE A 139 0.38 -6.65 13.35
C ILE A 139 0.83 -7.36 12.07
N ILE A 140 0.79 -8.68 12.04
CA ILE A 140 1.17 -9.48 10.87
C ILE A 140 -0.04 -9.66 9.96
N THR A 141 0.13 -9.26 8.71
CA THR A 141 -0.87 -9.47 7.65
C THR A 141 -0.40 -10.60 6.74
N ARG A 142 -1.31 -11.54 6.45
CA ARG A 142 -1.04 -12.65 5.51
C ARG A 142 -1.58 -12.32 4.13
N ASN A 143 -0.90 -12.79 3.10
CA ASN A 143 -1.36 -12.72 1.73
C ASN A 143 -1.10 -14.04 0.99
N ASN A 144 -1.87 -14.30 -0.04
CA ASN A 144 -1.75 -15.48 -0.90
C ASN A 144 -1.41 -15.11 -2.35
N SER A 145 -0.79 -13.96 -2.54
CA SER A 145 -0.44 -13.48 -3.87
C SER A 145 0.80 -14.20 -4.41
N PRO A 146 0.73 -14.85 -5.57
CA PRO A 146 1.88 -15.49 -6.18
C PRO A 146 2.93 -14.50 -6.72
N ASP A 147 2.57 -13.21 -6.85
CA ASP A 147 3.41 -12.20 -7.51
C ASP A 147 4.46 -11.56 -6.59
N VAL A 148 4.35 -11.72 -5.28
CA VAL A 148 5.16 -10.93 -4.34
C VAL A 148 6.24 -11.73 -3.62
N GLY A 149 6.24 -13.05 -3.74
CA GLY A 149 7.29 -13.92 -3.18
C GLY A 149 7.39 -13.89 -1.65
N PHE A 150 6.33 -13.49 -0.95
CA PHE A 150 6.21 -13.53 0.51
C PHE A 150 4.76 -13.70 0.93
N GLU A 151 4.53 -14.39 2.03
CA GLU A 151 3.18 -14.64 2.57
C GLU A 151 2.80 -13.68 3.69
N THR A 152 3.78 -13.11 4.37
CA THR A 152 3.55 -12.30 5.57
C THR A 152 4.21 -10.94 5.47
N SER A 153 3.50 -9.94 5.95
CA SER A 153 3.98 -8.55 6.00
C SER A 153 3.63 -7.86 7.32
N LEU A 154 4.41 -6.86 7.63
CA LEU A 154 4.27 -6.01 8.82
C LEU A 154 4.32 -4.55 8.41
N ASN A 155 3.34 -3.77 8.88
CA ASN A 155 3.26 -2.34 8.64
C ASN A 155 2.97 -1.61 9.96
N PRO A 156 3.93 -0.85 10.52
CA PRO A 156 3.75 -0.11 11.79
C PRO A 156 2.75 1.04 11.69
N TYR A 157 2.41 1.45 10.48
CA TYR A 157 1.56 2.60 10.18
C TYR A 157 0.48 2.24 9.16
N ARG A 158 -0.55 3.11 9.01
CA ARG A 158 -1.42 3.20 7.82
C ARG A 158 -1.42 4.65 7.34
N GLY A 159 -1.45 4.85 6.02
CA GLY A 159 -1.10 6.12 5.40
C GLY A 159 0.41 6.31 5.36
N CYS A 160 0.89 7.22 4.53
CA CYS A 160 2.32 7.42 4.35
C CYS A 160 2.65 8.88 4.01
N GLU A 161 3.40 9.53 4.89
CA GLU A 161 3.81 10.93 4.72
C GLU A 161 4.72 11.16 3.51
N HIS A 162 5.32 10.12 2.92
CA HIS A 162 6.16 10.27 1.72
C HIS A 162 5.42 10.89 0.55
N GLY A 163 4.09 10.73 0.47
CA GLY A 163 3.26 11.42 -0.48
C GLY A 163 3.47 11.02 -1.94
N CYS A 164 4.02 9.84 -2.22
CA CYS A 164 4.22 9.42 -3.62
C CYS A 164 2.90 9.45 -4.37
N ILE A 165 2.84 10.23 -5.48
CA ILE A 165 1.58 10.44 -6.21
C ILE A 165 1.04 9.13 -6.81
N TYR A 166 1.89 8.25 -7.26
CA TYR A 166 1.58 6.96 -7.89
C TYR A 166 1.33 5.82 -6.87
N CYS A 167 1.32 6.09 -5.56
CA CYS A 167 1.31 5.02 -4.56
C CYS A 167 0.04 4.16 -4.66
N TYR A 168 0.22 2.88 -5.03
CA TYR A 168 -0.88 1.91 -5.15
C TYR A 168 -1.59 1.61 -3.82
N ALA A 169 -1.01 2.00 -2.70
CA ALA A 169 -1.58 1.79 -1.37
C ALA A 169 -2.59 2.89 -0.97
N ARG A 170 -2.67 4.01 -1.67
CA ARG A 170 -3.58 5.12 -1.39
C ARG A 170 -5.04 4.67 -1.18
N PRO A 171 -5.62 3.79 -2.01
CA PRO A 171 -6.99 3.32 -1.82
C PRO A 171 -7.22 2.51 -0.53
N THR A 172 -6.17 2.11 0.18
CA THR A 172 -6.34 1.45 1.48
C THR A 172 -6.87 2.40 2.55
N HIS A 173 -6.71 3.70 2.37
CA HIS A 173 -7.21 4.73 3.27
C HIS A 173 -8.74 4.87 3.21
N GLU A 174 -9.33 4.55 2.07
CA GLU A 174 -10.79 4.57 1.88
C GLU A 174 -11.51 3.59 2.82
N TYR A 175 -10.87 2.46 3.19
CA TYR A 175 -11.42 1.53 4.19
C TYR A 175 -11.45 2.12 5.61
N LEU A 176 -10.77 3.25 5.84
CA LEU A 176 -10.78 3.99 7.10
C LEU A 176 -11.76 5.16 7.10
N GLY A 177 -12.50 5.36 6.00
CA GLY A 177 -13.39 6.51 5.81
C GLY A 177 -12.66 7.78 5.36
N PHE A 178 -11.39 7.68 4.90
CA PHE A 178 -10.60 8.81 4.43
C PHE A 178 -10.44 8.80 2.90
N SER A 179 -10.07 9.94 2.32
CA SER A 179 -9.74 10.00 0.90
C SER A 179 -8.40 9.35 0.59
N ALA A 180 -8.28 8.76 -0.60
CA ALA A 180 -7.04 8.25 -1.16
C ALA A 180 -6.05 9.36 -1.59
N GLY A 181 -6.48 10.62 -1.65
CA GLY A 181 -5.68 11.79 -2.00
C GLY A 181 -4.82 12.30 -0.85
N LEU A 182 -5.05 13.57 -0.47
CA LEU A 182 -4.31 14.24 0.60
C LEU A 182 -4.43 13.57 1.97
N ASP A 183 -5.56 12.90 2.27
CA ASP A 183 -5.73 12.24 3.55
C ASP A 183 -4.75 11.09 3.74
N PHE A 184 -4.43 10.34 2.68
CA PHE A 184 -3.41 9.27 2.74
C PHE A 184 -2.03 9.79 3.19
N GLU A 185 -1.71 11.03 2.87
CA GLU A 185 -0.42 11.64 3.19
C GLU A 185 -0.41 12.42 4.50
N SER A 186 -1.59 12.84 4.97
CA SER A 186 -1.73 13.77 6.09
C SER A 186 -2.47 13.24 7.31
N LYS A 187 -3.17 12.11 7.18
CA LYS A 187 -3.88 11.45 8.30
C LYS A 187 -3.28 10.08 8.54
N ILE A 188 -2.28 9.99 9.40
CA ILE A 188 -1.48 8.78 9.63
C ILE A 188 -1.97 8.02 10.84
N MET A 189 -2.36 6.75 10.66
CA MET A 189 -2.67 5.83 11.75
C MET A 189 -1.38 5.21 12.27
N VAL A 190 -1.15 5.31 13.57
CA VAL A 190 0.07 4.89 14.26
C VAL A 190 -0.24 3.69 15.15
N LYS A 191 0.39 2.56 14.90
CA LYS A 191 0.27 1.34 15.72
C LYS A 191 1.30 1.37 16.84
N THR A 192 1.01 2.16 17.88
CA THR A 192 1.96 2.42 18.98
C THR A 192 2.41 1.16 19.71
N ASN A 193 1.59 0.12 19.72
CA ASN A 193 1.84 -1.18 20.34
C ASN A 193 2.31 -2.25 19.35
N ALA A 194 2.84 -1.84 18.18
CA ALA A 194 3.29 -2.79 17.17
C ALA A 194 4.41 -3.75 17.65
N PRO A 195 5.40 -3.31 18.43
CA PRO A 195 6.43 -4.21 18.96
C PRO A 195 5.86 -5.27 19.91
N GLU A 196 4.93 -4.90 20.79
CA GLU A 196 4.27 -5.81 21.73
C GLU A 196 3.41 -6.85 21.00
N LEU A 197 2.62 -6.40 20.01
CA LEU A 197 1.83 -7.29 19.18
C LEU A 197 2.71 -8.26 18.39
N LEU A 198 3.82 -7.76 17.82
CA LEU A 198 4.78 -8.61 17.11
C LEU A 198 5.39 -9.67 18.03
N ARG A 199 5.79 -9.28 19.23
CA ARG A 199 6.31 -10.22 20.24
C ARG A 199 5.30 -11.31 20.54
N ALA A 200 4.05 -10.95 20.84
CA ALA A 200 2.99 -11.90 21.15
C ALA A 200 2.71 -12.87 19.98
N GLU A 201 2.74 -12.38 18.73
CA GLU A 201 2.56 -13.22 17.55
C GLU A 201 3.73 -14.20 17.34
N LEU A 202 4.99 -13.75 17.51
CA LEU A 202 6.17 -14.59 17.38
C LEU A 202 6.30 -15.63 18.52
N GLU A 203 5.83 -15.32 19.71
CA GLU A 203 5.76 -16.24 20.85
C GLU A 203 4.67 -17.31 20.69
N SER A 204 3.64 -17.02 19.90
CA SER A 204 2.50 -17.93 19.71
C SER A 204 2.96 -19.33 19.25
N PRO A 205 2.39 -20.42 19.79
CA PRO A 205 2.63 -21.77 19.29
C PRO A 205 2.31 -21.97 17.81
N ARG A 206 1.38 -21.16 17.29
CA ARG A 206 0.95 -21.20 15.87
C ARG A 206 1.92 -20.53 14.92
N TRP A 207 2.88 -19.74 15.44
CA TRP A 207 3.85 -19.08 14.59
C TRP A 207 4.90 -20.08 14.10
N GLN A 208 5.01 -20.18 12.78
CA GLN A 208 6.10 -20.86 12.10
C GLN A 208 6.99 -19.79 11.47
N SER A 209 8.29 -19.83 11.76
CA SER A 209 9.24 -18.84 11.28
C SER A 209 9.26 -18.77 9.76
N GLN A 210 9.08 -17.57 9.26
CA GLN A 210 9.09 -17.25 7.83
C GLN A 210 9.52 -15.78 7.65
N THR A 211 9.89 -15.42 6.43
CA THR A 211 10.31 -14.05 6.14
C THR A 211 9.13 -13.09 6.28
N LEU A 212 9.23 -12.13 7.19
CA LEU A 212 8.32 -10.99 7.30
C LEU A 212 8.79 -9.88 6.37
N VAL A 213 7.90 -9.35 5.52
CA VAL A 213 8.21 -8.13 4.75
C VAL A 213 7.73 -6.92 5.53
N MET A 214 8.67 -6.07 5.93
CA MET A 214 8.39 -4.79 6.56
C MET A 214 8.23 -3.74 5.48
N SER A 215 7.02 -3.56 5.05
CA SER A 215 6.49 -2.66 4.02
C SER A 215 5.20 -3.27 3.43
N GLY A 216 4.77 -2.79 2.27
CA GLY A 216 3.65 -3.34 1.49
C GLY A 216 2.52 -2.36 1.29
N VAL A 217 2.10 -1.64 2.32
CA VAL A 217 1.09 -0.56 2.24
C VAL A 217 1.62 0.79 2.70
N THR A 218 2.68 0.82 3.50
CA THR A 218 3.34 2.04 3.97
C THR A 218 4.85 1.87 3.95
N ASP A 219 5.58 2.98 4.01
CA ASP A 219 7.01 2.93 4.24
C ASP A 219 7.29 2.88 5.75
N PRO A 220 8.03 1.88 6.24
CA PRO A 220 8.35 1.76 7.65
C PRO A 220 9.25 2.89 8.18
N TYR A 221 9.92 3.61 7.30
CA TYR A 221 10.80 4.74 7.62
C TYR A 221 10.24 6.09 7.13
N GLN A 222 8.91 6.22 7.04
CA GLN A 222 8.28 7.51 6.77
C GLN A 222 8.67 8.57 7.83
N PRO A 223 8.55 9.90 7.56
CA PRO A 223 9.11 10.95 8.40
C PRO A 223 8.87 10.84 9.91
N ILE A 224 7.65 10.46 10.33
CA ILE A 224 7.31 10.33 11.75
C ILE A 224 8.12 9.26 12.50
N GLU A 225 8.61 8.24 11.78
CA GLU A 225 9.43 7.17 12.38
C GLU A 225 10.70 7.71 13.03
N ARG A 226 11.20 8.87 12.60
CA ARG A 226 12.33 9.56 13.25
C ARG A 226 12.05 9.85 14.72
N LYS A 227 10.81 10.19 15.05
CA LYS A 227 10.36 10.53 16.41
C LYS A 227 9.86 9.30 17.17
N LEU A 228 8.98 8.52 16.56
CA LEU A 228 8.24 7.46 17.26
C LEU A 228 9.04 6.16 17.42
N ARG A 229 9.98 5.87 16.54
CA ARG A 229 10.86 4.68 16.59
C ARG A 229 10.12 3.33 16.69
N ILE A 230 8.92 3.24 16.14
CA ILE A 230 8.10 2.01 16.21
C ILE A 230 8.70 0.91 15.35
N THR A 231 9.19 1.26 14.16
CA THR A 231 9.94 0.33 13.27
C THR A 231 11.16 -0.22 13.99
N ARG A 232 11.92 0.64 14.69
CA ARG A 232 13.07 0.22 15.50
C ARG A 232 12.64 -0.76 16.58
N GLY A 233 11.57 -0.47 17.33
CA GLY A 233 11.03 -1.38 18.35
C GLY A 233 10.62 -2.75 17.76
N CYS A 234 10.05 -2.78 16.56
CA CYS A 234 9.77 -4.04 15.86
C CYS A 234 11.05 -4.77 15.48
N LEU A 235 12.11 -4.08 15.04
CA LEU A 235 13.41 -4.68 14.74
C LEU A 235 14.07 -5.27 15.99
N GLU A 236 13.98 -4.61 17.14
CA GLU A 236 14.48 -5.14 18.42
C GLU A 236 13.80 -6.48 18.79
N VAL A 237 12.50 -6.58 18.53
CA VAL A 237 11.78 -7.86 18.68
C VAL A 237 12.32 -8.89 17.70
N LEU A 238 12.45 -8.55 16.40
CA LEU A 238 12.94 -9.47 15.38
C LEU A 238 14.36 -9.97 15.67
N VAL A 239 15.25 -9.10 16.19
CA VAL A 239 16.59 -9.49 16.64
C VAL A 239 16.53 -10.51 17.79
N LYS A 240 15.67 -10.27 18.80
CA LYS A 240 15.49 -11.18 19.94
C LYS A 240 15.07 -12.58 19.50
N PHE A 241 14.14 -12.66 18.55
CA PHE A 241 13.61 -13.92 18.01
C PHE A 241 14.43 -14.47 16.86
N ARG A 242 15.36 -13.70 16.28
CA ARG A 242 16.09 -14.02 15.05
C ARG A 242 15.16 -14.38 13.89
N ASN A 243 13.98 -13.74 13.84
CA ASN A 243 13.04 -13.98 12.75
C ASN A 243 13.45 -13.22 11.50
N PRO A 244 13.50 -13.86 10.32
CA PRO A 244 13.95 -13.19 9.10
C PRO A 244 13.00 -12.08 8.66
N VAL A 245 13.59 -10.98 8.18
CA VAL A 245 12.87 -9.79 7.71
C VAL A 245 13.46 -9.25 6.41
N ALA A 246 12.59 -8.91 5.46
CA ALA A 246 12.96 -8.14 4.28
C ALA A 246 12.34 -6.74 4.39
N ILE A 247 13.17 -5.71 4.24
CA ILE A 247 12.75 -4.31 4.38
C ILE A 247 12.74 -3.65 3.00
N ILE A 248 11.71 -2.86 2.72
CA ILE A 248 11.63 -2.03 1.51
C ILE A 248 11.33 -0.60 1.93
N THR A 249 12.19 0.35 1.55
CA THR A 249 12.01 1.75 1.91
C THR A 249 12.54 2.70 0.84
N LYS A 250 12.07 3.95 0.87
CA LYS A 250 12.57 5.09 0.09
C LYS A 250 13.36 6.08 0.97
N ASN A 251 13.65 5.71 2.22
CA ASN A 251 14.22 6.64 3.19
C ASN A 251 15.61 6.21 3.67
N HIS A 252 16.54 7.15 3.68
CA HIS A 252 17.88 6.99 4.26
C HIS A 252 17.83 6.65 5.76
N LEU A 253 16.73 6.97 6.46
CA LEU A 253 16.59 6.73 7.90
C LEU A 253 16.79 5.25 8.30
N VAL A 254 16.69 4.30 7.37
CA VAL A 254 17.01 2.89 7.61
C VAL A 254 18.43 2.70 8.15
N THR A 255 19.36 3.59 7.81
CA THR A 255 20.75 3.55 8.31
C THR A 255 20.87 3.86 9.81
N ARG A 256 19.85 4.47 10.43
CA ARG A 256 19.78 4.64 11.89
C ARG A 256 19.84 3.30 12.64
N ASP A 257 19.27 2.26 12.05
CA ASP A 257 19.06 0.96 12.70
C ASP A 257 20.11 -0.09 12.25
N VAL A 258 21.27 0.36 11.75
CA VAL A 258 22.37 -0.51 11.29
C VAL A 258 22.80 -1.49 12.38
N ASP A 259 22.82 -1.10 13.64
CA ASP A 259 23.13 -1.95 14.77
C ASP A 259 22.25 -3.21 14.81
N LEU A 260 20.94 -3.05 14.73
CA LEU A 260 19.97 -4.15 14.73
C LEU A 260 20.01 -4.98 13.44
N LEU A 261 20.21 -4.30 12.31
CA LEU A 261 20.33 -4.98 11.01
C LEU A 261 21.59 -5.85 10.93
N CYS A 262 22.71 -5.39 11.51
CA CYS A 262 23.93 -6.20 11.63
C CYS A 262 23.72 -7.45 12.48
N GLU A 263 22.98 -7.35 13.60
CA GLU A 263 22.65 -8.53 14.42
C GLU A 263 21.85 -9.56 13.63
N LEU A 264 20.84 -9.14 12.87
CA LEU A 264 20.06 -10.04 12.00
C LEU A 264 20.91 -10.61 10.85
N ALA A 265 21.82 -9.82 10.28
CA ALA A 265 22.70 -10.25 9.19
C ALA A 265 23.65 -11.41 9.61
N LYS A 266 24.11 -11.44 10.87
CA LYS A 266 24.89 -12.58 11.42
C LYS A 266 24.17 -13.93 11.29
N HIS A 267 22.85 -13.91 11.21
CA HIS A 267 21.97 -15.09 11.12
C HIS A 267 21.39 -15.28 9.71
N ASN A 268 21.87 -14.55 8.71
CA ASN A 268 21.25 -14.49 7.38
C ASN A 268 19.74 -14.23 7.44
N ALA A 269 19.31 -13.37 8.38
CA ALA A 269 17.91 -13.08 8.72
C ALA A 269 17.47 -11.68 8.30
N VAL A 270 18.20 -10.98 7.43
CA VAL A 270 17.81 -9.67 6.93
C VAL A 270 18.25 -9.44 5.49
N ALA A 271 17.40 -8.76 4.74
CA ALA A 271 17.74 -8.11 3.48
C ALA A 271 17.03 -6.77 3.39
N VAL A 272 17.72 -5.74 2.93
CA VAL A 272 17.16 -4.40 2.76
C VAL A 272 17.08 -4.07 1.27
N ASN A 273 16.01 -3.36 0.86
CA ASN A 273 15.86 -2.83 -0.49
C ASN A 273 15.62 -1.32 -0.42
N LEU A 274 16.44 -0.54 -1.07
CA LEU A 274 16.18 0.88 -1.32
C LEU A 274 15.46 1.03 -2.66
N SER A 275 14.30 1.68 -2.64
CA SER A 275 13.57 1.97 -3.88
C SER A 275 14.11 3.25 -4.52
N VAL A 276 14.50 3.18 -5.79
CA VAL A 276 14.95 4.32 -6.60
C VAL A 276 14.07 4.38 -7.84
N THR A 277 13.30 5.45 -7.97
CA THR A 277 12.35 5.65 -9.08
C THR A 277 12.97 6.46 -10.22
N SER A 278 13.81 7.42 -9.88
CA SER A 278 14.57 8.28 -10.80
C SER A 278 15.89 8.71 -10.16
N LEU A 279 16.87 9.03 -10.95
CA LEU A 279 18.12 9.69 -10.54
C LEU A 279 18.03 11.22 -10.67
N ASP A 280 17.04 11.73 -11.38
CA ASP A 280 16.77 13.16 -11.47
C ASP A 280 16.12 13.65 -10.15
N PRO A 281 16.78 14.53 -9.37
CA PRO A 281 16.26 15.01 -8.10
C PRO A 281 14.99 15.85 -8.27
N ASN A 282 14.83 16.56 -9.38
CA ASN A 282 13.63 17.38 -9.63
C ASN A 282 12.42 16.47 -9.91
N LEU A 283 12.58 15.49 -10.80
CA LEU A 283 11.53 14.52 -11.07
C LEU A 283 11.17 13.71 -9.82
N GLN A 284 12.17 13.29 -9.04
CA GLN A 284 11.94 12.57 -7.78
C GLN A 284 11.15 13.44 -6.79
N GLN A 285 11.49 14.72 -6.64
CA GLN A 285 10.79 15.62 -5.73
C GLN A 285 9.32 15.82 -6.12
N LEU A 286 9.01 15.90 -7.41
CA LEU A 286 7.64 15.98 -7.90
C LEU A 286 6.85 14.68 -7.66
N LEU A 287 7.47 13.51 -7.92
CA LEU A 287 6.85 12.20 -7.75
C LEU A 287 6.71 11.77 -6.29
N GLU A 288 7.67 12.18 -5.43
CA GLU A 288 7.89 11.62 -4.09
C GLU A 288 8.36 12.71 -3.10
N PRO A 289 7.59 13.76 -2.84
CA PRO A 289 8.05 15.04 -2.29
C PRO A 289 8.70 14.96 -0.89
N ARG A 290 8.39 13.94 -0.10
CA ARG A 290 8.89 13.80 1.28
C ARG A 290 9.76 12.56 1.50
N THR A 291 10.25 11.98 0.42
CA THR A 291 11.23 10.88 0.48
C THR A 291 12.66 11.40 0.47
N THR A 292 13.62 10.54 0.71
CA THR A 292 15.03 10.88 0.56
C THR A 292 15.39 11.08 -0.91
N SER A 293 16.26 12.04 -1.20
CA SER A 293 16.78 12.29 -2.56
C SER A 293 17.45 11.05 -3.17
N PRO A 294 17.56 10.96 -4.50
CA PRO A 294 18.20 9.82 -5.16
C PRO A 294 19.63 9.57 -4.64
N GLN A 295 20.43 10.61 -4.49
CA GLN A 295 21.78 10.50 -3.94
C GLN A 295 21.77 9.97 -2.50
N GLY A 296 20.89 10.48 -1.64
CA GLY A 296 20.80 10.01 -0.25
C GLY A 296 20.36 8.52 -0.16
N ARG A 297 19.59 8.00 -1.15
CA ARG A 297 19.28 6.56 -1.23
C ARG A 297 20.49 5.74 -1.65
N LEU A 298 21.31 6.24 -2.58
CA LEU A 298 22.58 5.60 -2.95
C LEU A 298 23.58 5.61 -1.80
N ASP A 299 23.64 6.69 -1.03
CA ASP A 299 24.48 6.79 0.18
C ASP A 299 24.02 5.78 1.25
N ALA A 300 22.70 5.57 1.41
CA ALA A 300 22.19 4.54 2.30
C ALA A 300 22.60 3.12 1.84
N ILE A 301 22.54 2.83 0.53
CA ILE A 301 23.04 1.57 -0.03
C ILE A 301 24.51 1.39 0.34
N LYS A 302 25.35 2.42 0.14
CA LYS A 302 26.77 2.37 0.44
C LYS A 302 27.05 2.12 1.92
N GLN A 303 26.33 2.79 2.82
CA GLN A 303 26.48 2.63 4.27
C GLN A 303 26.07 1.21 4.73
N LEU A 304 24.92 0.71 4.26
CA LEU A 304 24.45 -0.63 4.60
C LEU A 304 25.39 -1.72 4.06
N ARG A 305 25.93 -1.52 2.86
CA ARG A 305 26.93 -2.43 2.28
C ARG A 305 28.22 -2.46 3.07
N ALA A 306 28.71 -1.29 3.48
CA ALA A 306 29.92 -1.18 4.33
C ALA A 306 29.73 -1.92 5.67
N ALA A 307 28.52 -1.91 6.21
CA ALA A 307 28.14 -2.67 7.41
C ALA A 307 27.86 -4.17 7.15
N LYS A 308 28.15 -4.67 5.93
CA LYS A 308 27.93 -6.08 5.50
C LYS A 308 26.47 -6.55 5.57
N ILE A 309 25.52 -5.62 5.53
CA ILE A 309 24.09 -5.94 5.46
C ILE A 309 23.74 -6.26 3.99
N PRO A 310 23.03 -7.37 3.70
CA PRO A 310 22.52 -7.66 2.36
C PRO A 310 21.62 -6.55 1.86
N ILE A 311 22.03 -5.85 0.80
CA ILE A 311 21.35 -4.66 0.27
C ILE A 311 21.08 -4.79 -1.21
N GLY A 312 19.86 -4.46 -1.63
CA GLY A 312 19.42 -4.43 -3.02
C GLY A 312 18.77 -3.11 -3.40
N VAL A 313 18.51 -2.95 -4.69
CA VAL A 313 17.75 -1.83 -5.24
C VAL A 313 16.43 -2.28 -5.84
N MET A 314 15.36 -1.56 -5.53
CA MET A 314 14.07 -1.69 -6.22
C MET A 314 13.92 -0.52 -7.21
N VAL A 315 13.96 -0.80 -8.51
CA VAL A 315 13.60 0.19 -9.54
C VAL A 315 12.07 0.20 -9.63
N ALA A 316 11.44 0.97 -8.73
CA ALA A 316 10.00 0.85 -8.50
C ALA A 316 9.33 2.15 -8.01
N PRO A 317 8.27 2.56 -8.76
CA PRO A 317 7.82 2.00 -10.02
C PRO A 317 8.62 2.50 -11.23
N ILE A 318 8.71 1.68 -12.27
CA ILE A 318 9.09 2.16 -13.60
C ILE A 318 7.84 2.78 -14.23
N ILE A 319 7.94 4.03 -14.68
CA ILE A 319 6.87 4.76 -15.35
C ILE A 319 7.20 4.80 -16.85
N PRO A 320 6.48 4.03 -17.70
CA PRO A 320 6.75 3.96 -19.12
C PRO A 320 6.61 5.33 -19.81
N GLY A 321 7.64 5.74 -20.53
CA GLY A 321 7.71 7.05 -21.20
C GLY A 321 8.17 8.20 -20.31
N LEU A 322 8.37 7.97 -18.99
CA LEU A 322 8.84 8.99 -18.07
C LEU A 322 10.15 8.60 -17.37
N THR A 323 10.27 7.37 -16.83
CA THR A 323 11.47 6.92 -16.09
C THR A 323 12.08 5.62 -16.64
N ASP A 324 11.46 4.97 -17.60
CA ASP A 324 11.90 3.69 -18.19
C ASP A 324 13.33 3.74 -18.77
N TYR A 325 13.72 4.87 -19.35
CA TYR A 325 15.05 5.10 -19.92
C TYR A 325 16.18 5.19 -18.86
N GLU A 326 15.82 5.43 -17.60
CA GLU A 326 16.79 5.51 -16.50
C GLU A 326 17.17 4.15 -15.90
N VAL A 327 16.42 3.08 -16.21
CA VAL A 327 16.60 1.75 -15.60
C VAL A 327 18.07 1.29 -15.63
N PRO A 328 18.80 1.32 -16.75
CA PRO A 328 20.20 0.90 -16.76
C PRO A 328 21.11 1.80 -15.91
N LYS A 329 20.84 3.11 -15.89
CA LYS A 329 21.63 4.09 -15.11
C LYS A 329 21.41 3.90 -13.60
N ILE A 330 20.17 3.64 -13.19
CA ILE A 330 19.82 3.36 -11.78
C ILE A 330 20.54 2.10 -11.31
N LEU A 331 20.51 1.03 -12.10
CA LEU A 331 21.19 -0.23 -11.78
C LEU A 331 22.71 -0.06 -11.66
N ASP A 332 23.33 0.67 -12.61
CA ASP A 332 24.76 0.97 -12.56
C ASP A 332 25.14 1.80 -11.32
N ALA A 333 24.39 2.86 -11.03
CA ALA A 333 24.60 3.69 -9.85
C ALA A 333 24.43 2.91 -8.53
N ALA A 334 23.39 2.07 -8.45
CA ALA A 334 23.14 1.23 -7.29
C ALA A 334 24.24 0.17 -7.09
N ALA A 335 24.70 -0.47 -8.16
CA ALA A 335 25.82 -1.42 -8.11
C ALA A 335 27.12 -0.76 -7.65
N LYS A 336 27.45 0.43 -8.17
CA LYS A 336 28.59 1.22 -7.70
C LYS A 336 28.50 1.61 -6.23
N ALA A 337 27.27 1.83 -5.74
CA ALA A 337 27.02 2.03 -4.31
C ALA A 337 27.09 0.73 -3.49
N GLY A 338 27.06 -0.43 -4.13
CA GLY A 338 27.25 -1.74 -3.48
C GLY A 338 25.98 -2.60 -3.42
N ALA A 339 24.92 -2.26 -4.17
CA ALA A 339 23.75 -3.12 -4.27
C ALA A 339 24.12 -4.50 -4.86
N GLN A 340 23.65 -5.56 -4.23
CA GLN A 340 24.00 -6.94 -4.56
C GLN A 340 22.91 -7.64 -5.39
N PHE A 341 21.66 -7.19 -5.26
CA PHE A 341 20.51 -7.73 -5.97
C PHE A 341 19.56 -6.61 -6.35
N ALA A 342 18.66 -6.87 -7.28
CA ALA A 342 17.70 -5.89 -7.73
C ALA A 342 16.32 -6.50 -8.00
N GLY A 343 15.31 -5.63 -8.00
CA GLY A 343 13.97 -5.94 -8.43
C GLY A 343 13.33 -4.72 -9.12
N TYR A 344 12.25 -4.93 -9.84
CA TYR A 344 11.48 -3.82 -10.41
C TYR A 344 9.98 -4.10 -10.36
N THR A 345 9.19 -3.04 -10.45
CA THR A 345 7.76 -3.10 -10.74
C THR A 345 7.40 -1.98 -11.68
N VAL A 346 6.44 -2.24 -12.57
CA VAL A 346 5.87 -1.20 -13.43
C VAL A 346 4.70 -0.53 -12.69
N ILE A 347 4.53 0.75 -12.91
CA ILE A 347 3.46 1.56 -12.30
C ILE A 347 2.09 0.88 -12.40
N ARG A 348 1.31 0.97 -11.33
CA ARG A 348 -0.08 0.53 -11.22
C ARG A 348 -0.92 1.66 -10.67
N LEU A 349 -2.06 1.90 -11.28
CA LEU A 349 -2.93 3.02 -10.95
C LEU A 349 -4.33 2.50 -10.55
N PRO A 350 -4.47 1.81 -9.40
CA PRO A 350 -5.75 1.27 -8.98
C PRO A 350 -6.69 2.39 -8.49
N TRP A 351 -7.95 2.34 -8.94
CA TRP A 351 -9.05 3.20 -8.52
C TRP A 351 -8.66 4.70 -8.50
N ALA A 352 -8.76 5.36 -7.36
CA ALA A 352 -8.48 6.79 -7.21
C ALA A 352 -7.03 7.19 -7.54
N VAL A 353 -6.10 6.26 -7.64
CA VAL A 353 -4.71 6.57 -8.04
C VAL A 353 -4.63 6.96 -9.51
N ALA A 354 -5.51 6.42 -10.37
CA ALA A 354 -5.54 6.78 -11.79
C ALA A 354 -5.84 8.28 -11.99
N PRO A 355 -6.98 8.82 -11.56
CA PRO A 355 -7.27 10.24 -11.75
C PRO A 355 -6.28 11.16 -11.02
N LEU A 356 -5.74 10.77 -9.86
CA LEU A 356 -4.70 11.53 -9.19
C LEU A 356 -3.43 11.64 -10.03
N PHE A 357 -3.00 10.54 -10.66
CA PHE A 357 -1.80 10.52 -11.49
C PHE A 357 -2.02 11.19 -12.86
N GLU A 358 -3.20 11.07 -13.44
CA GLU A 358 -3.58 11.77 -14.69
C GLU A 358 -3.55 13.28 -14.49
N HIS A 359 -4.11 13.77 -13.38
CA HIS A 359 -4.07 15.19 -13.05
C HIS A 359 -2.64 15.67 -12.78
N TRP A 360 -1.83 14.90 -12.06
CA TRP A 360 -0.42 15.19 -11.83
C TRP A 360 0.38 15.28 -13.14
N LEU A 361 0.11 14.40 -14.11
CA LEU A 361 0.73 14.48 -15.44
C LEU A 361 0.30 15.73 -16.20
N GLU A 362 -0.98 16.11 -16.12
CA GLU A 362 -1.48 17.34 -16.72
C GLU A 362 -0.75 18.58 -16.19
N GLU A 363 -0.53 18.61 -14.89
CA GLU A 363 0.08 19.74 -14.19
C GLU A 363 1.59 19.87 -14.45
N HIS A 364 2.30 18.73 -14.44
CA HIS A 364 3.77 18.74 -14.47
C HIS A 364 4.38 18.34 -15.82
N PHE A 365 3.68 17.56 -16.62
CA PHE A 365 4.18 17.01 -17.89
C PHE A 365 3.07 16.92 -18.95
N PRO A 366 2.38 18.04 -19.28
CA PRO A 366 1.26 18.02 -20.21
C PRO A 366 1.64 17.43 -21.58
N ASP A 367 2.82 17.79 -22.09
CA ASP A 367 3.35 17.28 -23.39
C ASP A 367 3.64 15.77 -23.40
N ARG A 368 3.78 15.14 -22.25
CA ARG A 368 4.09 13.71 -22.12
C ARG A 368 2.91 12.89 -21.64
N LYS A 369 1.84 13.53 -21.17
CA LYS A 369 0.67 12.88 -20.56
C LYS A 369 0.14 11.74 -21.43
N GLU A 370 -0.25 12.03 -22.67
CA GLU A 370 -0.84 11.02 -23.55
C GLU A 370 0.13 9.87 -23.89
N LYS A 371 1.42 10.18 -24.05
CA LYS A 371 2.45 9.17 -24.28
C LYS A 371 2.60 8.22 -23.09
N VAL A 372 2.61 8.75 -21.87
CA VAL A 372 2.76 7.96 -20.64
C VAL A 372 1.52 7.10 -20.43
N LEU A 373 0.33 7.70 -20.50
CA LEU A 373 -0.94 6.99 -20.30
C LEU A 373 -1.18 5.95 -21.39
N GLY A 374 -0.86 6.27 -22.66
CA GLY A 374 -0.95 5.33 -23.77
C GLY A 374 -0.08 4.09 -23.54
N ARG A 375 1.20 4.26 -23.18
CA ARG A 375 2.09 3.14 -22.87
C ARG A 375 1.63 2.30 -21.68
N ILE A 376 1.05 2.94 -20.63
CA ILE A 376 0.48 2.20 -19.51
C ILE A 376 -0.72 1.37 -19.96
N ARG A 377 -1.61 1.93 -20.81
CA ARG A 377 -2.76 1.21 -21.37
C ARG A 377 -2.32 0.03 -22.24
N ASP A 378 -1.33 0.22 -23.11
CA ASP A 378 -0.76 -0.84 -23.95
C ASP A 378 -0.26 -2.03 -23.15
N MET A 379 0.38 -1.75 -22.00
CA MET A 379 0.91 -2.79 -21.11
C MET A 379 -0.15 -3.45 -20.23
N ARG A 380 -1.40 -2.95 -20.21
CA ARG A 380 -2.43 -3.38 -19.25
C ARG A 380 -3.79 -3.67 -19.91
N GLY A 381 -3.77 -4.09 -21.18
CA GLY A 381 -4.99 -4.44 -21.89
C GLY A 381 -5.96 -3.25 -22.02
N ASN A 382 -5.45 -2.14 -22.49
CA ASN A 382 -6.15 -0.86 -22.68
C ASN A 382 -6.75 -0.24 -21.42
N ARG A 383 -6.15 -0.51 -20.24
CA ARG A 383 -6.56 0.03 -18.93
C ARG A 383 -5.37 0.67 -18.24
N LEU A 384 -5.59 1.54 -17.24
CA LEU A 384 -4.53 2.11 -16.41
C LEU A 384 -4.11 1.18 -15.27
N ASN A 385 -4.93 0.20 -14.95
CA ASN A 385 -4.66 -0.83 -13.94
C ASN A 385 -5.17 -2.20 -14.40
N ASN A 386 -4.36 -3.22 -14.15
CA ASN A 386 -4.75 -4.61 -14.27
C ASN A 386 -4.47 -5.31 -12.92
N SER A 387 -5.48 -5.99 -12.36
CA SER A 387 -5.35 -6.72 -11.10
C SER A 387 -5.01 -8.21 -11.29
N GLN A 388 -4.88 -8.68 -12.53
CA GLN A 388 -4.56 -10.08 -12.81
C GLN A 388 -3.17 -10.45 -12.26
N TRP A 389 -3.11 -11.59 -11.62
CA TRP A 389 -1.85 -12.14 -11.15
C TRP A 389 -0.89 -12.40 -12.32
N HIS A 390 0.40 -12.41 -12.03
CA HIS A 390 1.53 -12.58 -12.95
C HIS A 390 1.80 -11.37 -13.86
N SER A 391 0.79 -10.66 -14.34
CA SER A 391 0.98 -9.48 -15.21
C SER A 391 0.89 -8.13 -14.49
N ARG A 392 0.18 -8.06 -13.36
CA ARG A 392 -0.05 -6.78 -12.66
C ARG A 392 1.22 -6.08 -12.18
N MET A 393 2.32 -6.81 -11.95
CA MET A 393 3.59 -6.22 -11.47
C MET A 393 4.48 -5.74 -12.60
N THR A 394 4.46 -6.42 -13.73
CA THR A 394 5.38 -6.18 -14.86
C THR A 394 4.70 -5.64 -16.11
N GLY A 395 3.38 -5.86 -16.25
CA GLY A 395 2.65 -5.60 -17.51
C GLY A 395 2.84 -6.71 -18.54
N GLU A 396 2.25 -6.54 -19.70
CA GLU A 396 2.29 -7.43 -20.86
C GLU A 396 2.59 -6.65 -22.13
N GLY A 397 2.97 -7.35 -23.20
CA GLY A 397 3.22 -6.77 -24.53
C GLY A 397 4.61 -6.14 -24.68
N VAL A 398 4.83 -5.51 -25.84
CA VAL A 398 6.15 -5.06 -26.32
C VAL A 398 6.87 -4.14 -25.33
N PHE A 399 6.18 -3.17 -24.76
CA PHE A 399 6.80 -2.25 -23.79
C PHE A 399 7.21 -2.95 -22.48
N ALA A 400 6.41 -3.91 -22.01
CA ALA A 400 6.75 -4.71 -20.84
C ALA A 400 8.00 -5.56 -21.10
N GLU A 401 8.08 -6.19 -22.27
CA GLU A 401 9.23 -6.98 -22.69
C GLU A 401 10.50 -6.13 -22.85
N GLN A 402 10.36 -4.92 -23.39
CA GLN A 402 11.47 -3.96 -23.49
C GLN A 402 11.98 -3.58 -22.10
N ILE A 403 11.10 -3.24 -21.15
CA ILE A 403 11.48 -2.92 -19.76
C ILE A 403 12.15 -4.13 -19.11
N ALA A 404 11.60 -5.32 -19.23
CA ALA A 404 12.18 -6.55 -18.71
C ALA A 404 13.57 -6.81 -19.29
N SER A 405 13.75 -6.57 -20.59
CA SER A 405 15.02 -6.71 -21.29
C SER A 405 16.05 -5.67 -20.80
N LEU A 406 15.67 -4.39 -20.72
CA LEU A 406 16.51 -3.32 -20.18
C LEU A 406 16.97 -3.63 -18.75
N PHE A 407 16.05 -4.10 -17.91
CA PHE A 407 16.37 -4.46 -16.52
C PHE A 407 17.34 -5.64 -16.47
N ARG A 408 17.09 -6.72 -17.20
CA ARG A 408 17.94 -7.93 -17.25
C ARG A 408 19.34 -7.62 -17.76
N VAL A 409 19.44 -6.87 -18.86
CA VAL A 409 20.73 -6.45 -19.44
C VAL A 409 21.45 -5.51 -18.48
N GLY A 410 20.72 -4.57 -17.85
CA GLY A 410 21.27 -3.66 -16.84
C GLY A 410 21.85 -4.40 -15.64
N CYS A 411 21.14 -5.36 -15.07
CA CYS A 411 21.63 -6.20 -13.96
C CYS A 411 22.91 -6.95 -14.34
N ARG A 412 22.91 -7.60 -15.53
CA ARG A 412 24.08 -8.33 -16.03
C ARG A 412 25.31 -7.42 -16.19
N ARG A 413 25.14 -6.24 -16.80
CA ARG A 413 26.22 -5.27 -16.97
C ARG A 413 26.76 -4.72 -15.65
N ALA A 414 25.87 -4.50 -14.70
CA ALA A 414 26.20 -3.97 -13.39
C ALA A 414 26.73 -5.04 -12.41
N GLY A 415 26.75 -6.32 -12.79
CA GLY A 415 27.17 -7.41 -11.90
C GLY A 415 26.22 -7.65 -10.72
N ILE A 416 24.93 -7.29 -10.87
CA ILE A 416 23.90 -7.50 -9.85
C ILE A 416 23.39 -8.94 -9.95
N GLY A 417 23.46 -9.67 -8.81
CA GLY A 417 23.05 -11.05 -8.67
C GLY A 417 21.60 -11.25 -8.24
N GLU A 418 21.32 -12.42 -7.75
CA GLU A 418 20.01 -12.82 -7.24
C GLU A 418 19.78 -12.36 -5.81
N ARG A 419 18.51 -12.25 -5.41
CA ARG A 419 18.12 -11.92 -4.04
C ARG A 419 18.54 -13.05 -3.11
N PRO A 420 19.13 -12.74 -1.93
CA PRO A 420 19.47 -13.78 -0.95
C PRO A 420 18.20 -14.44 -0.39
N VAL A 421 18.26 -15.74 -0.21
CA VAL A 421 17.26 -16.50 0.53
C VAL A 421 17.55 -16.34 2.02
N LEU A 422 16.60 -15.76 2.76
CA LEU A 422 16.77 -15.56 4.19
C LEU A 422 16.54 -16.86 4.96
N SER A 423 17.33 -17.06 6.03
CA SER A 423 17.31 -18.26 6.84
C SER A 423 16.34 -18.15 8.01
N THR A 424 15.51 -19.18 8.19
CA THR A 424 14.68 -19.37 9.39
C THR A 424 15.35 -20.24 10.45
N ALA A 425 16.50 -20.84 10.15
CA ALA A 425 17.17 -21.86 10.99
C ALA A 425 17.60 -21.32 12.36
N SER A 426 17.89 -20.01 12.45
CA SER A 426 18.29 -19.38 13.70
C SER A 426 17.13 -18.87 14.55
N PHE A 427 15.88 -19.03 14.09
CA PHE A 427 14.71 -18.57 14.84
C PHE A 427 14.65 -19.25 16.22
N ARG A 428 14.34 -18.45 17.24
CA ARG A 428 14.16 -18.92 18.61
C ARG A 428 12.98 -18.23 19.28
N LYS A 429 12.21 -18.97 20.07
CA LYS A 429 11.22 -18.38 20.98
C LYS A 429 11.93 -17.89 22.25
N SER A 430 11.38 -16.87 22.88
CA SER A 430 11.88 -16.43 24.18
C SER A 430 11.59 -17.54 25.21
N THR A 431 12.60 -18.36 25.52
CA THR A 431 12.47 -19.35 26.58
C THR A 431 12.43 -18.64 27.92
N THR A 432 11.24 -18.37 28.41
CA THR A 432 10.99 -18.13 29.85
C THR A 432 10.72 -19.47 30.55
N GLN A 433 11.32 -20.55 30.07
CA GLN A 433 11.35 -21.80 30.80
C GLN A 433 12.68 -21.84 31.54
N LEU A 434 12.65 -21.40 32.80
CA LEU A 434 13.62 -21.85 33.78
C LEU A 434 13.58 -23.38 33.71
N ARG A 435 14.61 -24.02 33.12
CA ARG A 435 14.89 -25.43 33.39
C ARG A 435 15.23 -25.47 34.86
N LEU A 436 14.30 -25.93 35.69
CA LEU A 436 14.64 -26.54 36.96
C LEU A 436 15.46 -27.77 36.60
N GLU A 437 16.79 -27.67 36.72
CA GLU A 437 17.64 -28.82 36.83
C GLU A 437 17.29 -29.45 38.20
N LEU A 438 16.57 -30.58 38.13
CA LEU A 438 16.40 -31.52 39.23
C LEU A 438 17.61 -32.46 39.26
#